data_0a12e70c4f033f5124335879a7acde8b
#
_entry.id   0a12e70c4f033f5124335879a7acde8b
#
_cell.length_a   1.000
_cell.length_b   1.000
_cell.length_c   1.000
_cell.angle_alpha   90.00
_cell.angle_beta   90.00
_cell.angle_gamma   90.00
#
_symmetry.space_group_name_H-M   'P 1'
#
loop_
_entity.id
_entity.type
_entity.pdbx_description
1 polymer ?
#
loop_
_entity_poly.entity_id
_entity_poly.type
_entity_poly.pdbx_seq_one_letter_code
_entity_poly.pdbx_strand_id
1 'polypeptide(L)'
;MKKVIVTLAALLLTVATAQTTIEFWYGFSDAARSGWIDDRIAEFNVQLEERGLDYVVTGERKGSYRETLQAAVLAARQGNPPALVQLFEVGSQLATDSGIFKPIGEVGGLDTSAYIEPVINYYTIDGAVNSIPFNSSSPILYANVQLMEEAGLDPNDLPSTFGELLGSCEVIDAAGLEANCITFPLHSWMFEQWVAEQGAMLVNNGNGRDARATEVLLDSDAALRIGQFMADLAEGGWYSYTGTLEDWSGSEAIFAGQQAVFFITSTADAGNITRAAADNGFDVKTGLLPIPDGVERNGVVIGGASVWLTDGHPQEELEVARDFALYMTNAENMVSWHKLTGYYPVVNEAVDLLEAEGWFVEEPNFAVAFDQLLETIPNQATAGALLGTFLETRTIIGEALQRIYNGSATVEDAMSQAKAEADARLAEYNANF
;
A
#
# COMPACT_ATOMS: atom_id res chain seq x y z
N MET A 1 -28.24 -14.45 80.70
CA MET A 1 -28.78 -14.31 79.38
C MET A 1 -27.69 -13.65 78.52
N LYS A 2 -26.91 -14.43 77.71
CA LYS A 2 -25.87 -13.93 76.84
C LYS A 2 -26.52 -13.66 75.48
N LYS A 3 -26.46 -12.41 74.98
CA LYS A 3 -26.89 -12.02 73.62
C LYS A 3 -25.76 -12.37 72.65
N VAL A 4 -26.06 -13.27 71.77
CA VAL A 4 -25.19 -13.58 70.60
C VAL A 4 -25.55 -12.57 69.52
N ILE A 5 -24.61 -11.70 69.15
CA ILE A 5 -24.69 -10.81 67.96
C ILE A 5 -24.14 -11.60 66.81
N VAL A 6 -24.99 -11.98 65.84
CA VAL A 6 -24.59 -12.57 64.59
C VAL A 6 -24.33 -11.41 63.57
N THR A 7 -23.07 -11.14 63.28
CA THR A 7 -22.70 -10.18 62.29
C THR A 7 -22.75 -10.88 60.91
N LEU A 8 -23.73 -10.49 60.10
CA LEU A 8 -23.84 -10.96 58.69
C LEU A 8 -22.85 -10.19 57.85
N ALA A 9 -21.74 -10.81 57.49
CA ALA A 9 -20.82 -10.26 56.50
C ALA A 9 -21.41 -10.51 55.08
N ALA A 10 -21.88 -9.45 54.43
CA ALA A 10 -22.28 -9.51 53.04
C ALA A 10 -21.00 -9.61 52.17
N LEU A 11 -20.74 -10.78 51.60
CA LEU A 11 -19.74 -10.98 50.56
C LEU A 11 -20.30 -10.35 49.28
N LEU A 12 -19.81 -9.17 48.91
CA LEU A 12 -19.96 -8.62 47.54
C LEU A 12 -19.11 -9.49 46.61
N LEU A 13 -19.73 -10.45 45.93
CA LEU A 13 -19.15 -11.10 44.80
C LEU A 13 -19.14 -10.07 43.63
N THR A 14 -18.00 -9.42 43.42
CA THR A 14 -17.75 -8.76 42.13
C THR A 14 -17.64 -9.88 41.08
N VAL A 15 -18.70 -10.04 40.28
CA VAL A 15 -18.62 -10.82 39.06
C VAL A 15 -17.71 -9.99 38.16
N ALA A 16 -16.47 -10.42 38.00
CA ALA A 16 -15.62 -9.91 36.92
C ALA A 16 -16.27 -10.42 35.61
N THR A 17 -16.97 -9.54 34.93
CA THR A 17 -17.36 -9.79 33.54
C THR A 17 -16.07 -9.90 32.74
N ALA A 18 -15.92 -10.97 31.97
CA ALA A 18 -14.80 -11.07 31.03
C ALA A 18 -14.97 -9.94 30.00
N GLN A 19 -13.93 -9.12 29.79
CA GLN A 19 -13.95 -8.09 28.78
C GLN A 19 -14.20 -8.70 27.41
N THR A 20 -15.01 -8.04 26.58
CA THR A 20 -15.23 -8.44 25.20
C THR A 20 -14.02 -8.05 24.35
N THR A 21 -13.45 -9.01 23.65
CA THR A 21 -12.26 -8.79 22.81
C THR A 21 -12.66 -8.34 21.41
N ILE A 22 -12.08 -7.24 20.97
CA ILE A 22 -12.16 -6.71 19.60
C ILE A 22 -10.83 -7.06 18.92
N GLU A 23 -10.84 -8.05 18.04
CA GLU A 23 -9.63 -8.49 17.33
C GLU A 23 -9.38 -7.65 16.10
N PHE A 24 -8.14 -7.17 15.94
CA PHE A 24 -7.62 -6.51 14.75
C PHE A 24 -6.50 -7.35 14.09
N TRP A 25 -6.74 -7.83 12.88
CA TRP A 25 -5.77 -8.58 12.10
C TRP A 25 -5.08 -7.71 11.05
N TYR A 26 -3.74 -7.75 11.00
CA TYR A 26 -2.95 -6.91 10.11
C TYR A 26 -1.73 -7.60 9.52
N GLY A 27 -1.17 -7.01 8.42
CA GLY A 27 -0.15 -7.62 7.56
C GLY A 27 1.26 -7.04 7.70
N PHE A 28 1.60 -6.30 8.76
CA PHE A 28 2.96 -5.81 8.94
C PHE A 28 3.81 -6.78 9.74
N SER A 29 5.00 -7.13 9.18
CA SER A 29 5.93 -8.05 9.82
C SER A 29 7.14 -7.35 10.46
N ASP A 30 7.46 -6.11 10.05
CA ASP A 30 8.56 -5.34 10.62
C ASP A 30 8.22 -4.78 12.01
N ALA A 31 9.28 -4.59 12.82
CA ALA A 31 9.14 -4.18 14.21
C ALA A 31 8.68 -2.73 14.37
N ALA A 32 9.00 -1.85 13.42
CA ALA A 32 8.65 -0.43 13.52
C ALA A 32 7.14 -0.23 13.33
N ARG A 33 6.58 -0.77 12.23
CA ARG A 33 5.15 -0.64 11.91
C ARG A 33 4.29 -1.41 12.91
N SER A 34 4.67 -2.64 13.26
CA SER A 34 3.91 -3.43 14.23
C SER A 34 3.99 -2.85 15.64
N GLY A 35 5.13 -2.33 16.06
CA GLY A 35 5.28 -1.66 17.35
C GLY A 35 4.41 -0.41 17.47
N TRP A 36 4.32 0.38 16.38
CA TRP A 36 3.42 1.54 16.35
C TRP A 36 1.94 1.13 16.54
N ILE A 37 1.50 0.04 15.89
CA ILE A 37 0.13 -0.49 16.07
C ILE A 37 -0.08 -0.96 17.51
N ASP A 38 0.87 -1.69 18.08
CA ASP A 38 0.79 -2.18 19.47
C ASP A 38 0.66 -1.01 20.46
N ASP A 39 1.40 0.09 20.25
CA ASP A 39 1.28 1.32 21.05
C ASP A 39 -0.12 1.95 20.92
N ARG A 40 -0.67 2.05 19.71
CA ARG A 40 -2.03 2.60 19.51
C ARG A 40 -3.10 1.72 20.15
N ILE A 41 -2.95 0.40 20.10
CA ILE A 41 -3.83 -0.53 20.81
C ILE A 41 -3.77 -0.30 22.31
N ALA A 42 -2.56 -0.20 22.88
CA ALA A 42 -2.39 0.03 24.32
C ALA A 42 -3.03 1.34 24.77
N GLU A 43 -2.81 2.44 24.05
CA GLU A 43 -3.39 3.75 24.36
C GLU A 43 -4.91 3.77 24.21
N PHE A 44 -5.47 3.13 23.19
CA PHE A 44 -6.91 3.06 23.01
C PHE A 44 -7.57 2.21 24.11
N ASN A 45 -6.94 1.13 24.55
CA ASN A 45 -7.43 0.31 25.65
C ASN A 45 -7.50 1.11 26.98
N VAL A 46 -6.53 2.00 27.23
CA VAL A 46 -6.60 2.94 28.37
C VAL A 46 -7.83 3.85 28.24
N GLN A 47 -8.12 4.37 27.04
CA GLN A 47 -9.31 5.21 26.83
C GLN A 47 -10.62 4.42 27.04
N LEU A 48 -10.68 3.13 26.64
CA LEU A 48 -11.84 2.28 26.90
C LEU A 48 -12.06 2.09 28.41
N GLU A 49 -11.00 1.85 29.19
CA GLU A 49 -11.06 1.72 30.64
C GLU A 49 -11.54 3.03 31.29
N GLU A 50 -10.98 4.19 30.91
CA GLU A 50 -11.37 5.50 31.42
C GLU A 50 -12.85 5.83 31.12
N ARG A 51 -13.37 5.36 29.98
CA ARG A 51 -14.79 5.48 29.60
C ARG A 51 -15.69 4.46 30.31
N GLY A 52 -15.12 3.51 31.05
CA GLY A 52 -15.86 2.44 31.75
C GLY A 52 -16.49 1.42 30.77
N LEU A 53 -15.89 1.20 29.65
CA LEU A 53 -16.33 0.25 28.62
C LEU A 53 -15.64 -1.11 28.82
N ASP A 54 -16.41 -2.17 28.85
CA ASP A 54 -15.94 -3.56 29.08
C ASP A 54 -15.44 -4.21 27.79
N TYR A 55 -14.58 -3.49 27.02
CA TYR A 55 -13.95 -3.95 25.79
C TYR A 55 -12.43 -3.88 25.89
N VAL A 56 -11.76 -4.75 25.13
CA VAL A 56 -10.31 -4.72 24.93
C VAL A 56 -9.99 -4.98 23.46
N VAL A 57 -9.20 -4.11 22.84
CA VAL A 57 -8.66 -4.32 21.50
C VAL A 57 -7.39 -5.16 21.57
N THR A 58 -7.26 -6.14 20.70
CA THR A 58 -6.05 -6.96 20.54
C THR A 58 -5.61 -6.98 19.09
N GLY A 59 -4.30 -6.91 18.84
CA GLY A 59 -3.71 -6.99 17.52
C GLY A 59 -3.12 -8.37 17.22
N GLU A 60 -3.34 -8.89 16.02
CA GLU A 60 -2.71 -10.13 15.58
C GLU A 60 -2.11 -9.97 14.17
N ARG A 61 -0.81 -10.23 14.06
CA ARG A 61 -0.11 -10.23 12.78
C ARG A 61 -0.37 -11.52 12.03
N LYS A 62 -0.80 -11.42 10.78
CA LYS A 62 -1.11 -12.58 9.91
C LYS A 62 -0.05 -12.82 8.80
N GLY A 63 1.06 -12.08 8.83
CA GLY A 63 2.11 -12.14 7.81
C GLY A 63 2.00 -11.00 6.80
N SER A 64 1.84 -11.32 5.52
CA SER A 64 1.60 -10.34 4.44
C SER A 64 0.14 -9.91 4.34
N TYR A 65 -0.15 -8.89 3.54
CA TYR A 65 -1.52 -8.51 3.21
C TYR A 65 -2.33 -9.66 2.58
N ARG A 66 -1.68 -10.45 1.69
CA ARG A 66 -2.30 -11.63 1.07
C ARG A 66 -2.69 -12.67 2.11
N GLU A 67 -1.80 -12.97 3.04
CA GLU A 67 -2.05 -13.93 4.12
C GLU A 67 -3.13 -13.42 5.08
N THR A 68 -3.14 -12.11 5.37
CA THR A 68 -4.18 -11.48 6.21
C THR A 68 -5.56 -11.63 5.58
N LEU A 69 -5.72 -11.32 4.28
CA LEU A 69 -6.98 -11.49 3.56
C LEU A 69 -7.42 -12.96 3.55
N GLN A 70 -6.51 -13.89 3.23
CA GLN A 70 -6.83 -15.32 3.20
C GLN A 70 -7.25 -15.84 4.57
N ALA A 71 -6.56 -15.41 5.64
CA ALA A 71 -6.91 -15.77 7.01
C ALA A 71 -8.30 -15.25 7.39
N ALA A 72 -8.61 -13.99 7.05
CA ALA A 72 -9.91 -13.39 7.34
C ALA A 72 -11.07 -14.12 6.62
N VAL A 73 -10.91 -14.43 5.33
CA VAL A 73 -11.89 -15.21 4.56
C VAL A 73 -12.08 -16.60 5.16
N LEU A 74 -11.01 -17.27 5.55
CA LEU A 74 -11.09 -18.58 6.19
C LEU A 74 -11.82 -18.53 7.54
N ALA A 75 -11.48 -17.56 8.39
CA ALA A 75 -12.10 -17.37 9.69
C ALA A 75 -13.61 -17.07 9.58
N ALA A 76 -13.98 -16.19 8.62
CA ALA A 76 -15.38 -15.90 8.33
C ALA A 76 -16.17 -17.14 7.91
N ARG A 77 -15.60 -18.00 7.06
CA ARG A 77 -16.22 -19.28 6.66
C ARG A 77 -16.39 -20.25 7.82
N GLN A 78 -15.56 -20.13 8.85
CA GLN A 78 -15.65 -20.91 10.08
C GLN A 78 -16.59 -20.29 11.11
N GLY A 79 -17.17 -19.12 10.84
CA GLY A 79 -18.07 -18.40 11.73
C GLY A 79 -17.39 -17.68 12.88
N ASN A 80 -16.08 -17.40 12.78
CA ASN A 80 -15.30 -16.71 13.79
C ASN A 80 -14.35 -15.68 13.17
N PRO A 81 -14.85 -14.67 12.43
CA PRO A 81 -14.02 -13.61 11.87
C PRO A 81 -13.50 -12.68 12.98
N PRO A 82 -12.33 -12.01 12.81
CA PRO A 82 -11.94 -10.88 13.65
C PRO A 82 -12.88 -9.70 13.41
N ALA A 83 -13.00 -8.78 14.34
CA ALA A 83 -13.85 -7.59 14.16
C ALA A 83 -13.28 -6.61 13.11
N LEU A 84 -11.96 -6.52 13.03
CA LEU A 84 -11.22 -5.62 12.15
C LEU A 84 -10.15 -6.37 11.35
N VAL A 85 -10.03 -6.02 10.07
CA VAL A 85 -8.98 -6.56 9.19
C VAL A 85 -8.37 -5.45 8.35
N GLN A 86 -7.04 -5.37 8.35
CA GLN A 86 -6.30 -4.57 7.38
C GLN A 86 -6.25 -5.31 6.04
N LEU A 87 -6.86 -4.74 5.02
CA LEU A 87 -6.83 -5.28 3.67
C LEU A 87 -6.15 -4.30 2.72
N PHE A 88 -5.23 -4.82 1.91
CA PHE A 88 -4.62 -4.01 0.86
C PHE A 88 -5.61 -3.66 -0.25
N GLU A 89 -5.27 -2.62 -1.00
CA GLU A 89 -6.16 -1.97 -1.97
C GLU A 89 -6.75 -2.94 -2.99
N VAL A 90 -5.94 -3.85 -3.54
CA VAL A 90 -6.39 -4.81 -4.56
C VAL A 90 -7.33 -5.90 -4.03
N GLY A 91 -7.45 -6.01 -2.72
CA GLY A 91 -8.44 -6.87 -2.08
C GLY A 91 -9.86 -6.32 -2.09
N SER A 92 -10.06 -5.05 -2.47
CA SER A 92 -11.33 -4.33 -2.30
C SER A 92 -12.50 -4.97 -3.05
N GLN A 93 -12.33 -5.37 -4.33
CA GLN A 93 -13.40 -6.05 -5.07
C GLN A 93 -13.72 -7.41 -4.48
N LEU A 94 -12.69 -8.21 -4.14
CA LEU A 94 -12.88 -9.51 -3.50
C LEU A 94 -13.58 -9.38 -2.14
N ALA A 95 -13.20 -8.36 -1.35
CA ALA A 95 -13.83 -8.09 -0.06
C ALA A 95 -15.33 -7.78 -0.23
N THR A 96 -15.68 -6.90 -1.16
CA THR A 96 -17.06 -6.53 -1.48
C THR A 96 -17.85 -7.75 -1.96
N ASP A 97 -17.30 -8.54 -2.89
CA ASP A 97 -17.95 -9.71 -3.46
C ASP A 97 -18.13 -10.86 -2.44
N SER A 98 -17.25 -10.93 -1.43
CA SER A 98 -17.27 -12.01 -0.43
C SER A 98 -18.49 -11.98 0.49
N GLY A 99 -19.08 -10.80 0.70
CA GLY A 99 -20.21 -10.60 1.62
C GLY A 99 -19.85 -10.80 3.10
N ILE A 100 -18.55 -10.89 3.44
CA ILE A 100 -18.09 -11.08 4.83
C ILE A 100 -17.70 -9.75 5.52
N PHE A 101 -17.61 -8.66 4.77
CA PHE A 101 -17.28 -7.36 5.30
C PHE A 101 -18.51 -6.44 5.31
N LYS A 102 -18.58 -5.63 6.34
CA LYS A 102 -19.67 -4.68 6.55
C LYS A 102 -19.21 -3.28 6.13
N PRO A 103 -19.92 -2.62 5.20
CA PRO A 103 -19.58 -1.24 4.83
C PRO A 103 -19.58 -0.32 6.04
N ILE A 104 -18.57 0.57 6.12
CA ILE A 104 -18.43 1.50 7.27
C ILE A 104 -19.67 2.39 7.45
N GLY A 105 -20.38 2.69 6.35
CA GLY A 105 -21.63 3.47 6.38
C GLY A 105 -22.73 2.84 7.23
N GLU A 106 -22.73 1.52 7.40
CA GLU A 106 -23.71 0.79 8.22
C GLU A 106 -23.36 0.80 9.73
N VAL A 107 -22.14 1.22 10.07
CA VAL A 107 -21.62 1.25 11.44
C VAL A 107 -21.33 2.69 11.90
N GLY A 108 -22.19 3.64 11.52
CA GLY A 108 -22.07 5.04 11.93
C GLY A 108 -21.34 5.95 10.91
N GLY A 109 -20.81 5.37 9.82
CA GLY A 109 -20.25 6.13 8.71
C GLY A 109 -18.86 6.73 8.98
N LEU A 110 -18.41 7.51 8.01
CA LEU A 110 -17.14 8.19 7.96
C LEU A 110 -17.35 9.59 7.39
N ASP A 111 -16.73 10.60 7.99
CA ASP A 111 -16.65 11.92 7.36
C ASP A 111 -15.61 11.90 6.24
N THR A 112 -16.06 11.69 5.02
CA THR A 112 -15.19 11.55 3.86
C THR A 112 -14.46 12.84 3.50
N SER A 113 -14.97 13.99 3.91
CA SER A 113 -14.35 15.30 3.65
C SER A 113 -13.06 15.52 4.45
N ALA A 114 -12.86 14.78 5.51
CA ALA A 114 -11.64 14.82 6.31
C ALA A 114 -10.44 14.11 5.63
N TYR A 115 -10.70 13.27 4.63
CA TYR A 115 -9.69 12.46 3.96
C TYR A 115 -9.15 13.11 2.69
N ILE A 116 -7.91 12.78 2.35
CA ILE A 116 -7.27 13.17 1.08
C ILE A 116 -8.05 12.50 -0.07
N GLU A 117 -8.45 13.30 -1.05
CA GLU A 117 -9.38 12.90 -2.12
C GLU A 117 -8.89 11.65 -2.90
N PRO A 118 -7.66 11.55 -3.43
CA PRO A 118 -7.20 10.34 -4.12
C PRO A 118 -7.28 9.08 -3.24
N VAL A 119 -7.07 9.22 -1.94
CA VAL A 119 -7.09 8.10 -0.99
C VAL A 119 -8.52 7.60 -0.77
N ILE A 120 -9.46 8.50 -0.48
CA ILE A 120 -10.84 8.09 -0.22
C ILE A 120 -11.55 7.59 -1.47
N ASN A 121 -11.19 8.13 -2.65
CA ASN A 121 -11.77 7.73 -3.93
C ASN A 121 -11.50 6.27 -4.26
N TYR A 122 -10.32 5.74 -3.93
CA TYR A 122 -10.00 4.33 -4.16
C TYR A 122 -10.97 3.41 -3.40
N TYR A 123 -11.24 3.70 -2.13
CA TYR A 123 -12.10 2.88 -1.26
C TYR A 123 -13.59 3.19 -1.37
N THR A 124 -13.96 4.12 -2.28
CA THR A 124 -15.36 4.40 -2.64
C THR A 124 -15.75 3.49 -3.81
N ILE A 125 -16.62 2.52 -3.55
CA ILE A 125 -17.14 1.55 -4.53
C ILE A 125 -18.64 1.70 -4.58
N ASP A 126 -19.22 1.82 -5.79
CA ASP A 126 -20.65 2.05 -6.01
C ASP A 126 -21.21 3.25 -5.22
N GLY A 127 -20.40 4.29 -5.06
CA GLY A 127 -20.77 5.51 -4.35
C GLY A 127 -20.80 5.40 -2.83
N ALA A 128 -20.36 4.25 -2.26
CA ALA A 128 -20.25 4.04 -0.83
C ALA A 128 -18.80 3.80 -0.41
N VAL A 129 -18.40 4.37 0.74
CA VAL A 129 -17.11 4.05 1.35
C VAL A 129 -17.26 2.76 2.16
N ASN A 130 -16.46 1.76 1.80
CA ASN A 130 -16.57 0.43 2.39
C ASN A 130 -15.65 0.22 3.60
N SER A 131 -14.56 0.97 3.69
CA SER A 131 -13.51 0.80 4.72
C SER A 131 -12.91 2.13 5.14
N ILE A 132 -12.12 2.12 6.20
CA ILE A 132 -11.40 3.30 6.70
C ILE A 132 -9.99 3.28 6.11
N PRO A 133 -9.59 4.27 5.28
CA PRO A 133 -8.22 4.39 4.79
C PRO A 133 -7.23 4.43 5.95
N PHE A 134 -6.11 3.70 5.85
CA PHE A 134 -5.13 3.66 6.93
C PHE A 134 -3.72 3.99 6.44
N ASN A 135 -3.12 3.12 5.66
CA ASN A 135 -1.76 3.30 5.19
C ASN A 135 -1.74 3.34 3.66
N SER A 136 -1.47 4.51 3.11
CA SER A 136 -1.47 4.75 1.68
C SER A 136 -0.10 5.23 1.21
N SER A 137 0.32 4.78 0.02
CA SER A 137 1.62 5.05 -0.57
C SER A 137 1.54 5.05 -2.10
N SER A 138 2.59 5.55 -2.75
CA SER A 138 2.86 5.34 -4.17
C SER A 138 4.35 5.06 -4.40
N PRO A 139 4.77 4.55 -5.56
CA PRO A 139 6.18 4.44 -5.87
C PRO A 139 6.78 5.81 -6.24
N ILE A 140 8.03 6.01 -5.84
CA ILE A 140 8.86 7.14 -6.24
C ILE A 140 10.26 6.64 -6.59
N LEU A 141 11.08 7.52 -7.18
CA LEU A 141 12.49 7.28 -7.44
C LEU A 141 13.32 7.71 -6.23
N TYR A 142 14.22 6.84 -5.79
CA TYR A 142 15.29 7.14 -4.84
C TYR A 142 16.63 7.09 -5.58
N ALA A 143 17.54 8.00 -5.25
CA ALA A 143 18.84 8.11 -5.88
C ALA A 143 19.94 8.19 -4.83
N ASN A 144 21.03 7.44 -5.00
CA ASN A 144 22.23 7.55 -4.21
C ASN A 144 23.06 8.74 -4.73
N VAL A 145 23.15 9.80 -3.93
CA VAL A 145 23.78 11.08 -4.30
C VAL A 145 25.25 10.87 -4.68
N GLN A 146 25.99 10.13 -3.88
CA GLN A 146 27.44 9.92 -4.09
C GLN A 146 27.72 9.12 -5.36
N LEU A 147 26.95 8.08 -5.62
CA LEU A 147 27.09 7.29 -6.86
C LEU A 147 26.71 8.10 -8.10
N MET A 148 25.69 8.98 -8.01
CA MET A 148 25.37 9.90 -9.11
C MET A 148 26.52 10.86 -9.41
N GLU A 149 27.09 11.50 -8.37
CA GLU A 149 28.24 12.41 -8.51
C GLU A 149 29.47 11.68 -9.08
N GLU A 150 29.73 10.45 -8.63
CA GLU A 150 30.83 9.61 -9.13
C GLU A 150 30.64 9.26 -10.61
N ALA A 151 29.41 9.01 -11.05
CA ALA A 151 29.06 8.83 -12.45
C ALA A 151 29.13 10.10 -13.28
N GLY A 152 29.18 11.30 -12.64
CA GLY A 152 29.14 12.61 -13.31
C GLY A 152 27.72 13.09 -13.60
N LEU A 153 26.72 12.55 -12.93
CA LEU A 153 25.30 12.99 -12.97
C LEU A 153 25.08 14.09 -11.91
N ASP A 154 24.15 15.02 -12.18
CA ASP A 154 23.73 16.03 -11.20
C ASP A 154 22.64 15.46 -10.27
N PRO A 155 22.87 15.31 -8.95
CA PRO A 155 21.85 14.84 -8.03
C PRO A 155 20.64 15.77 -7.86
N ASN A 156 20.67 16.99 -8.43
CA ASN A 156 19.53 17.89 -8.43
C ASN A 156 18.66 17.77 -9.69
N ASP A 157 19.08 16.95 -10.66
CA ASP A 157 18.38 16.72 -11.92
C ASP A 157 18.12 15.22 -12.06
N LEU A 158 17.11 14.72 -11.32
CA LEU A 158 16.74 13.30 -11.32
C LEU A 158 15.91 12.96 -12.55
N PRO A 159 16.09 11.76 -13.15
CA PRO A 159 15.32 11.35 -14.31
C PRO A 159 13.83 11.25 -13.99
N SER A 160 13.01 11.89 -14.81
CA SER A 160 11.54 11.96 -14.71
C SER A 160 10.81 11.17 -15.78
N THR A 161 11.56 10.71 -16.83
CA THR A 161 11.04 9.86 -17.89
C THR A 161 11.88 8.60 -18.06
N PHE A 162 11.32 7.60 -18.77
CA PHE A 162 12.04 6.36 -19.09
C PHE A 162 13.32 6.66 -19.92
N GLY A 163 13.22 7.55 -20.91
CA GLY A 163 14.36 7.91 -21.73
C GLY A 163 15.46 8.62 -20.95
N GLU A 164 15.12 9.54 -20.04
CA GLU A 164 16.08 10.20 -19.15
C GLU A 164 16.74 9.18 -18.21
N LEU A 165 15.98 8.21 -17.67
CA LEU A 165 16.51 7.16 -16.82
C LEU A 165 17.46 6.23 -17.59
N LEU A 166 17.07 5.79 -18.81
CA LEU A 166 17.94 4.97 -19.66
C LEU A 166 19.20 5.74 -20.09
N GLY A 167 19.07 7.04 -20.41
CA GLY A 167 20.23 7.90 -20.67
C GLY A 167 21.16 8.05 -19.47
N SER A 168 20.61 8.11 -18.24
CA SER A 168 21.41 8.09 -17.02
C SER A 168 22.12 6.74 -16.85
N CYS A 169 21.47 5.63 -17.19
CA CYS A 169 22.09 4.30 -17.18
C CYS A 169 23.28 4.19 -18.13
N GLU A 170 23.18 4.77 -19.34
CA GLU A 170 24.31 4.83 -20.28
C GLU A 170 25.50 5.60 -19.70
N VAL A 171 25.24 6.71 -18.99
CA VAL A 171 26.30 7.52 -18.35
C VAL A 171 26.95 6.74 -17.20
N ILE A 172 26.17 6.04 -16.37
CA ILE A 172 26.66 5.22 -15.26
C ILE A 172 27.55 4.07 -15.79
N ASP A 173 27.09 3.37 -16.84
CA ASP A 173 27.86 2.29 -17.48
C ASP A 173 29.18 2.83 -18.07
N ALA A 174 29.12 3.96 -18.76
CA ALA A 174 30.31 4.61 -19.36
C ALA A 174 31.31 5.10 -18.28
N ALA A 175 30.85 5.46 -17.09
CA ALA A 175 31.71 5.83 -15.96
C ALA A 175 32.44 4.62 -15.37
N GLY A 176 31.96 3.38 -15.62
CA GLY A 176 32.59 2.16 -15.17
C GLY A 176 32.45 1.91 -13.66
N LEU A 177 31.35 2.37 -13.05
CA LEU A 177 31.04 2.08 -11.66
C LEU A 177 30.82 0.59 -11.45
N GLU A 178 31.14 0.10 -10.23
CA GLU A 178 30.79 -1.26 -9.84
C GLU A 178 29.27 -1.41 -9.57
N ALA A 179 28.61 -0.29 -9.21
CA ALA A 179 27.17 -0.23 -9.01
C ALA A 179 26.44 -0.27 -10.36
N ASN A 180 25.33 -1.00 -10.43
CA ASN A 180 24.45 -0.99 -11.59
C ASN A 180 23.55 0.27 -11.58
N CYS A 181 22.85 0.51 -12.69
CA CYS A 181 22.01 1.69 -12.81
C CYS A 181 20.83 1.68 -11.86
N ILE A 182 19.99 0.64 -11.92
CA ILE A 182 18.73 0.65 -11.18
C ILE A 182 18.39 -0.71 -10.58
N THR A 183 17.68 -0.67 -9.45
CA THR A 183 16.96 -1.80 -8.89
C THR A 183 15.53 -1.42 -8.53
N PHE A 184 14.63 -2.37 -8.50
CA PHE A 184 13.27 -2.28 -7.96
C PHE A 184 12.70 -3.69 -7.81
N PRO A 185 11.70 -3.92 -6.92
CA PRO A 185 11.02 -5.20 -6.89
C PRO A 185 10.28 -5.43 -8.21
N LEU A 186 10.52 -6.55 -8.89
CA LEU A 186 9.76 -6.91 -10.09
C LEU A 186 8.35 -7.32 -9.66
N HIS A 187 7.49 -6.32 -9.54
CA HIS A 187 6.14 -6.42 -9.00
C HIS A 187 5.15 -5.71 -9.92
N SER A 188 3.99 -6.30 -10.16
CA SER A 188 2.97 -5.70 -11.03
C SER A 188 2.48 -4.33 -10.55
N TRP A 189 2.61 -4.02 -9.24
CA TRP A 189 2.22 -2.71 -8.72
C TRP A 189 2.93 -1.55 -9.42
N MET A 190 4.23 -1.72 -9.77
CA MET A 190 4.94 -0.72 -10.59
C MET A 190 4.31 -0.57 -11.97
N PHE A 191 3.94 -1.70 -12.60
CA PHE A 191 3.24 -1.71 -13.88
C PHE A 191 1.89 -0.99 -13.79
N GLU A 192 1.10 -1.26 -12.75
CA GLU A 192 -0.20 -0.61 -12.50
C GLU A 192 -0.06 0.92 -12.38
N GLN A 193 0.98 1.38 -11.67
CA GLN A 193 1.30 2.80 -11.53
C GLN A 193 1.65 3.42 -12.87
N TRP A 194 2.54 2.79 -13.64
CA TRP A 194 2.91 3.28 -14.97
C TRP A 194 1.74 3.26 -15.96
N VAL A 195 0.78 2.36 -15.83
CA VAL A 195 -0.47 2.41 -16.62
C VAL A 195 -1.29 3.64 -16.25
N ALA A 196 -1.49 3.89 -14.96
CA ALA A 196 -2.27 5.03 -14.46
C ALA A 196 -1.61 6.38 -14.80
N GLU A 197 -0.29 6.47 -14.68
CA GLU A 197 0.49 7.67 -15.05
C GLU A 197 0.31 8.07 -16.53
N GLN A 198 -0.02 7.15 -17.39
CA GLN A 198 -0.37 7.38 -18.79
C GLN A 198 -1.85 7.73 -19.02
N GLY A 199 -2.67 7.85 -17.97
CA GLY A 199 -4.12 8.02 -18.07
C GLY A 199 -4.84 6.80 -18.65
N ALA A 200 -4.18 5.63 -18.67
CA ALA A 200 -4.71 4.39 -19.21
C ALA A 200 -5.41 3.54 -18.15
N MET A 201 -6.26 2.62 -18.62
CA MET A 201 -6.97 1.69 -17.76
C MET A 201 -6.24 0.34 -17.71
N LEU A 202 -6.23 -0.31 -16.54
CA LEU A 202 -5.73 -1.67 -16.40
C LEU A 202 -6.77 -2.69 -16.86
N VAL A 203 -8.05 -2.41 -16.64
CA VAL A 203 -9.18 -3.25 -17.05
C VAL A 203 -10.25 -2.41 -17.76
N ASN A 204 -11.16 -3.05 -18.49
CA ASN A 204 -12.28 -2.38 -19.14
C ASN A 204 -13.32 -1.84 -18.15
N ASN A 205 -14.42 -1.30 -18.67
CA ASN A 205 -15.55 -0.75 -17.91
C ASN A 205 -15.11 0.31 -16.87
N GLY A 206 -14.28 1.29 -17.31
CA GLY A 206 -13.80 2.35 -16.44
C GLY A 206 -12.96 1.84 -15.26
N ASN A 207 -12.02 0.96 -15.53
CA ASN A 207 -11.25 0.25 -14.50
C ASN A 207 -12.12 -0.59 -13.54
N GLY A 208 -13.21 -1.18 -14.05
CA GLY A 208 -14.14 -1.96 -13.25
C GLY A 208 -15.07 -1.13 -12.36
N ARG A 209 -15.05 0.21 -12.50
CA ARG A 209 -15.82 1.14 -11.65
C ARG A 209 -17.17 1.56 -12.23
N ASP A 210 -17.33 1.51 -13.57
CA ASP A 210 -18.62 1.75 -14.23
C ASP A 210 -19.48 0.49 -14.28
N ALA A 211 -18.84 -0.66 -14.38
CA ALA A 211 -19.43 -2.00 -14.31
C ALA A 211 -18.32 -3.02 -14.02
N ARG A 212 -18.69 -4.23 -13.62
CA ARG A 212 -17.73 -5.31 -13.35
C ARG A 212 -16.76 -5.49 -14.53
N ALA A 213 -15.45 -5.53 -14.22
CA ALA A 213 -14.42 -5.78 -15.22
C ALA A 213 -14.60 -7.18 -15.83
N THR A 214 -14.41 -7.27 -17.14
CA THR A 214 -14.48 -8.53 -17.90
C THR A 214 -13.28 -8.77 -18.79
N GLU A 215 -12.35 -7.81 -18.87
CA GLU A 215 -11.19 -7.85 -19.72
C GLU A 215 -10.04 -7.07 -19.08
N VAL A 216 -8.82 -7.64 -19.10
CA VAL A 216 -7.58 -6.99 -18.66
C VAL A 216 -6.84 -6.43 -19.88
N LEU A 217 -6.42 -5.16 -19.84
CA LEU A 217 -5.93 -4.42 -21.01
C LEU A 217 -4.39 -4.47 -21.15
N LEU A 218 -3.81 -5.69 -21.07
CA LEU A 218 -2.36 -5.89 -21.13
C LEU A 218 -1.77 -5.78 -22.53
N ASP A 219 -2.58 -5.73 -23.57
CA ASP A 219 -2.20 -5.48 -24.97
C ASP A 219 -2.38 -4.02 -25.41
N SER A 220 -2.69 -3.12 -24.48
CA SER A 220 -2.79 -1.69 -24.74
C SER A 220 -1.42 -1.07 -25.06
N ASP A 221 -1.40 0.05 -25.79
CA ASP A 221 -0.17 0.81 -26.04
C ASP A 221 0.56 1.21 -24.75
N ALA A 222 -0.19 1.50 -23.69
CA ALA A 222 0.37 1.83 -22.38
C ALA A 222 1.10 0.64 -21.76
N ALA A 223 0.51 -0.55 -21.82
CA ALA A 223 1.11 -1.78 -21.32
C ALA A 223 2.37 -2.16 -22.13
N LEU A 224 2.30 -2.05 -23.45
CA LEU A 224 3.42 -2.38 -24.34
C LEU A 224 4.62 -1.44 -24.15
N ARG A 225 4.40 -0.13 -23.88
CA ARG A 225 5.51 0.79 -23.56
C ARG A 225 6.25 0.39 -22.28
N ILE A 226 5.53 -0.07 -21.27
CA ILE A 226 6.14 -0.55 -20.02
C ILE A 226 6.93 -1.85 -20.29
N GLY A 227 6.36 -2.77 -21.05
CA GLY A 227 7.06 -3.97 -21.49
C GLY A 227 8.35 -3.65 -22.26
N GLN A 228 8.33 -2.63 -23.15
CA GLN A 228 9.51 -2.19 -23.89
C GLN A 228 10.57 -1.60 -22.94
N PHE A 229 10.19 -0.78 -21.97
CA PHE A 229 11.13 -0.27 -20.96
C PHE A 229 11.83 -1.41 -20.21
N MET A 230 11.11 -2.48 -19.86
CA MET A 230 11.72 -3.66 -19.23
C MET A 230 12.69 -4.39 -20.18
N ALA A 231 12.37 -4.45 -21.47
CA ALA A 231 13.25 -5.03 -22.48
C ALA A 231 14.52 -4.18 -22.66
N ASP A 232 14.39 -2.86 -22.69
CA ASP A 232 15.51 -1.92 -22.84
C ASP A 232 16.47 -2.00 -21.64
N LEU A 233 15.93 -2.07 -20.41
CA LEU A 233 16.72 -2.29 -19.20
C LEU A 233 17.47 -3.62 -19.21
N ALA A 234 16.85 -4.66 -19.77
CA ALA A 234 17.46 -5.98 -19.90
C ALA A 234 18.57 -6.00 -20.96
N GLU A 235 18.33 -5.35 -22.12
CA GLU A 235 19.31 -5.25 -23.22
C GLU A 235 20.57 -4.50 -22.77
N GLY A 236 20.40 -3.40 -22.02
CA GLY A 236 21.51 -2.64 -21.44
C GLY A 236 22.21 -3.34 -20.28
N GLY A 237 21.59 -4.36 -19.69
CA GLY A 237 22.09 -4.99 -18.46
C GLY A 237 22.02 -4.08 -17.24
N TRP A 238 21.15 -3.07 -17.24
CA TRP A 238 21.10 -1.96 -16.28
C TRP A 238 20.23 -2.20 -15.06
N TYR A 239 19.44 -3.26 -15.06
CA TYR A 239 18.54 -3.59 -13.95
C TYR A 239 19.10 -4.71 -13.06
N SER A 240 19.30 -4.42 -11.79
CA SER A 240 19.67 -5.40 -10.78
C SER A 240 18.43 -6.13 -10.26
N TYR A 241 18.04 -7.20 -10.95
CA TYR A 241 16.95 -8.07 -10.54
C TYR A 241 17.44 -9.12 -9.55
N THR A 242 16.73 -9.30 -8.43
CA THR A 242 17.10 -10.28 -7.38
C THR A 242 16.88 -11.74 -7.81
N GLY A 243 16.19 -11.98 -8.93
CA GLY A 243 15.82 -13.32 -9.40
C GLY A 243 14.49 -13.83 -8.83
N THR A 244 13.86 -13.07 -7.93
CA THR A 244 12.61 -13.41 -7.27
C THR A 244 11.57 -12.32 -7.53
N LEU A 245 10.34 -12.72 -7.87
CA LEU A 245 9.22 -11.77 -8.00
C LEU A 245 8.84 -11.20 -6.63
N GLU A 246 8.38 -9.96 -6.61
CA GLU A 246 7.88 -9.27 -5.40
C GLU A 246 8.93 -9.19 -4.27
N ASP A 247 10.23 -9.21 -4.59
CA ASP A 247 11.32 -9.19 -3.60
C ASP A 247 11.68 -7.76 -3.19
N TRP A 248 10.86 -7.19 -2.32
CA TRP A 248 11.06 -5.85 -1.77
C TRP A 248 12.35 -5.75 -0.97
N SER A 249 12.57 -6.70 -0.06
CA SER A 249 13.75 -6.69 0.84
C SER A 249 15.05 -6.89 0.09
N GLY A 250 15.07 -7.76 -0.94
CA GLY A 250 16.25 -7.98 -1.76
C GLY A 250 16.63 -6.75 -2.57
N SER A 251 15.63 -6.06 -3.17
CA SER A 251 15.86 -4.83 -3.91
C SER A 251 16.33 -3.68 -2.98
N GLU A 252 15.74 -3.55 -1.79
CA GLU A 252 16.20 -2.60 -0.76
C GLU A 252 17.65 -2.88 -0.35
N ALA A 253 18.01 -4.14 -0.13
CA ALA A 253 19.36 -4.54 0.23
C ALA A 253 20.40 -4.21 -0.86
N ILE A 254 20.05 -4.33 -2.15
CA ILE A 254 20.89 -3.91 -3.28
C ILE A 254 21.17 -2.39 -3.19
N PHE A 255 20.14 -1.58 -2.99
CA PHE A 255 20.29 -0.13 -2.90
C PHE A 255 21.04 0.30 -1.64
N ALA A 256 20.67 -0.21 -0.46
CA ALA A 256 21.35 0.06 0.80
C ALA A 256 22.83 -0.39 0.78
N GLY A 257 23.14 -1.46 0.05
CA GLY A 257 24.49 -1.93 -0.22
C GLY A 257 25.25 -1.15 -1.27
N GLN A 258 24.70 -0.04 -1.77
CA GLN A 258 25.28 0.82 -2.82
C GLN A 258 25.63 0.06 -4.10
N GLN A 259 24.82 -0.96 -4.45
CA GLN A 259 24.99 -1.77 -5.66
C GLN A 259 24.11 -1.29 -6.82
N ALA A 260 23.29 -0.26 -6.60
CA ALA A 260 22.51 0.43 -7.61
C ALA A 260 22.48 1.94 -7.32
N VAL A 261 22.54 2.75 -8.38
CA VAL A 261 22.47 4.22 -8.30
C VAL A 261 21.04 4.66 -8.02
N PHE A 262 20.06 4.04 -8.70
CA PHE A 262 18.65 4.35 -8.57
C PHE A 262 17.87 3.18 -7.98
N PHE A 263 16.80 3.52 -7.26
CA PHE A 263 15.88 2.55 -6.69
C PHE A 263 14.44 3.07 -6.83
N ILE A 264 13.55 2.30 -7.45
CA ILE A 264 12.12 2.60 -7.45
C ILE A 264 11.45 1.71 -6.42
N THR A 265 10.86 2.33 -5.40
CA THR A 265 10.07 1.62 -4.40
C THR A 265 9.01 2.53 -3.78
N SER A 266 8.28 1.99 -2.83
CA SER A 266 7.20 2.67 -2.12
C SER A 266 7.69 3.86 -1.30
N THR A 267 6.89 4.92 -1.25
CA THR A 267 7.04 6.02 -0.27
C THR A 267 6.97 5.50 1.17
N ALA A 268 6.29 4.37 1.40
CA ALA A 268 6.19 3.71 2.70
C ALA A 268 7.54 3.27 3.29
N ASP A 269 8.58 3.21 2.47
CA ASP A 269 9.92 2.80 2.88
C ASP A 269 10.88 3.98 3.04
N ALA A 270 10.42 5.23 2.81
CA ALA A 270 11.27 6.42 2.87
C ALA A 270 12.03 6.55 4.20
N GLY A 271 11.35 6.29 5.32
CA GLY A 271 11.98 6.29 6.63
C GLY A 271 13.05 5.20 6.81
N ASN A 272 12.83 4.01 6.26
CA ASN A 272 13.80 2.92 6.31
C ASN A 272 14.99 3.20 5.40
N ILE A 273 14.72 3.64 4.17
CA ILE A 273 15.77 3.93 3.17
C ILE A 273 16.68 5.05 3.64
N THR A 274 16.11 6.15 4.17
CA THR A 274 16.91 7.27 4.68
C THR A 274 17.80 6.84 5.85
N ARG A 275 17.28 6.04 6.78
CA ARG A 275 18.09 5.49 7.88
C ARG A 275 19.17 4.54 7.39
N ALA A 276 18.81 3.61 6.51
CA ALA A 276 19.76 2.63 5.95
C ALA A 276 20.89 3.35 5.17
N ALA A 277 20.57 4.40 4.41
CA ALA A 277 21.55 5.21 3.71
C ALA A 277 22.52 5.89 4.67
N ALA A 278 22.00 6.55 5.72
CA ALA A 278 22.82 7.18 6.74
C ALA A 278 23.75 6.17 7.46
N ASP A 279 23.22 4.99 7.80
CA ASP A 279 23.99 3.91 8.45
C ASP A 279 25.11 3.36 7.53
N ASN A 280 24.90 3.40 6.21
CA ASN A 280 25.87 2.95 5.20
C ASN A 280 26.72 4.11 4.62
N GLY A 281 26.53 5.35 5.10
CA GLY A 281 27.39 6.50 4.83
C GLY A 281 27.16 7.15 3.48
N PHE A 282 25.93 7.15 2.97
CA PHE A 282 25.55 7.88 1.77
C PHE A 282 24.26 8.68 1.95
N ASP A 283 24.06 9.67 1.09
CA ASP A 283 22.89 10.53 1.07
C ASP A 283 21.90 10.06 -0.02
N VAL A 284 20.62 10.20 0.27
CA VAL A 284 19.53 9.88 -0.65
C VAL A 284 18.79 11.14 -1.06
N LYS A 285 18.46 11.22 -2.35
CA LYS A 285 17.43 12.12 -2.87
C LYS A 285 16.28 11.35 -3.46
N THR A 286 15.09 11.94 -3.40
CA THR A 286 13.89 11.40 -4.03
C THR A 286 13.45 12.23 -5.22
N GLY A 287 12.88 11.58 -6.21
CA GLY A 287 12.26 12.18 -7.39
C GLY A 287 10.92 11.53 -7.68
N LEU A 288 10.15 12.15 -8.58
CA LEU A 288 8.89 11.58 -9.06
C LEU A 288 9.16 10.22 -9.73
N LEU A 289 8.16 9.35 -9.74
CA LEU A 289 8.22 8.11 -10.51
C LEU A 289 8.47 8.44 -11.99
N PRO A 290 9.55 7.93 -12.62
CA PRO A 290 9.78 8.12 -14.06
C PRO A 290 8.64 7.52 -14.88
N ILE A 291 8.19 8.23 -15.92
CA ILE A 291 7.08 7.84 -16.81
C ILE A 291 7.55 7.67 -18.25
N PRO A 292 6.78 7.02 -19.13
CA PRO A 292 7.12 6.93 -20.54
C PRO A 292 7.30 8.30 -21.20
N ASP A 293 8.24 8.40 -22.14
CA ASP A 293 8.52 9.65 -22.88
C ASP A 293 7.31 10.12 -23.70
N GLY A 294 7.13 11.43 -23.74
CA GLY A 294 6.07 12.07 -24.52
C GLY A 294 4.65 11.85 -23.96
N VAL A 295 4.54 11.30 -22.77
CA VAL A 295 3.28 11.17 -22.05
C VAL A 295 3.13 12.35 -21.08
N GLU A 296 1.95 12.94 -21.02
CA GLU A 296 1.60 13.89 -19.96
C GLU A 296 1.32 13.10 -18.67
N ARG A 297 1.94 13.52 -17.55
CA ARG A 297 1.76 12.88 -16.25
C ARG A 297 0.31 12.98 -15.80
N ASN A 298 -0.33 11.83 -15.62
CA ASN A 298 -1.74 11.77 -15.18
C ASN A 298 -1.86 11.54 -13.66
N GLY A 299 -0.87 10.88 -13.08
CA GLY A 299 -0.80 10.63 -11.64
C GLY A 299 -0.82 9.16 -11.25
N VAL A 300 -0.60 8.96 -9.95
CA VAL A 300 -0.45 7.64 -9.35
C VAL A 300 -1.78 7.06 -8.84
N VAL A 301 -1.83 5.75 -8.70
CA VAL A 301 -2.85 5.06 -7.92
C VAL A 301 -2.31 4.84 -6.51
N ILE A 302 -3.13 5.07 -5.49
CA ILE A 302 -2.70 4.73 -4.14
C ILE A 302 -2.47 3.21 -4.02
N GLY A 303 -1.38 2.86 -3.33
CA GLY A 303 -1.16 1.52 -2.80
C GLY A 303 -1.37 1.52 -1.30
N GLY A 304 -1.23 0.34 -0.69
CA GLY A 304 -1.31 0.19 0.75
C GLY A 304 -2.60 -0.48 1.22
N ALA A 305 -3.21 -0.02 2.30
CA ALA A 305 -4.33 -0.73 2.90
C ALA A 305 -5.34 0.18 3.61
N SER A 306 -6.53 -0.34 3.77
CA SER A 306 -7.59 0.21 4.61
C SER A 306 -8.03 -0.80 5.67
N VAL A 307 -8.74 -0.35 6.69
CA VAL A 307 -9.29 -1.18 7.75
C VAL A 307 -10.75 -1.48 7.47
N TRP A 308 -11.08 -2.74 7.41
CA TRP A 308 -12.41 -3.26 7.13
C TRP A 308 -13.05 -3.84 8.39
N LEU A 309 -14.34 -3.58 8.56
CA LEU A 309 -15.17 -4.23 9.55
C LEU A 309 -15.71 -5.54 9.00
N THR A 310 -15.73 -6.61 9.79
CA THR A 310 -16.35 -7.87 9.36
C THR A 310 -17.78 -7.98 9.87
N ASP A 311 -18.64 -8.62 9.09
CA ASP A 311 -20.00 -8.91 9.51
C ASP A 311 -20.03 -10.07 10.54
N GLY A 312 -21.14 -10.18 11.28
CA GLY A 312 -21.35 -11.26 12.25
C GLY A 312 -21.06 -10.88 13.70
N HIS A 313 -20.60 -9.65 13.96
CA HIS A 313 -20.42 -9.10 15.31
C HIS A 313 -21.63 -8.26 15.75
N PRO A 314 -21.91 -8.17 17.07
CA PRO A 314 -22.88 -7.21 17.61
C PRO A 314 -22.55 -5.79 17.19
N GLN A 315 -23.57 -4.95 16.99
CA GLN A 315 -23.41 -3.56 16.56
C GLN A 315 -22.50 -2.76 17.50
N GLU A 316 -22.61 -2.97 18.80
CA GLU A 316 -21.82 -2.30 19.82
C GLU A 316 -20.31 -2.65 19.70
N GLU A 317 -19.98 -3.89 19.36
CA GLU A 317 -18.59 -4.33 19.09
C GLU A 317 -18.05 -3.67 17.84
N LEU A 318 -18.85 -3.60 16.77
CA LEU A 318 -18.47 -2.93 15.52
C LEU A 318 -18.26 -1.42 15.71
N GLU A 319 -19.04 -0.77 16.58
CA GLU A 319 -18.86 0.64 16.93
C GLU A 319 -17.52 0.88 17.65
N VAL A 320 -17.14 0.03 18.59
CA VAL A 320 -15.82 0.08 19.25
C VAL A 320 -14.70 -0.21 18.26
N ALA A 321 -14.89 -1.19 17.39
CA ALA A 321 -13.94 -1.51 16.32
C ALA A 321 -13.71 -0.32 15.37
N ARG A 322 -14.80 0.32 14.91
CA ARG A 322 -14.74 1.55 14.12
C ARG A 322 -14.02 2.67 14.86
N ASP A 323 -14.36 2.91 16.12
CA ASP A 323 -13.76 3.96 16.93
C ASP A 323 -12.25 3.75 17.08
N PHE A 324 -11.78 2.50 17.21
CA PHE A 324 -10.36 2.17 17.21
C PHE A 324 -9.69 2.48 15.85
N ALA A 325 -10.31 2.10 14.74
CA ALA A 325 -9.77 2.41 13.42
C ALA A 325 -9.70 3.93 13.18
N LEU A 326 -10.72 4.69 13.59
CA LEU A 326 -10.71 6.16 13.54
C LEU A 326 -9.67 6.76 14.49
N TYR A 327 -9.43 6.15 15.65
CA TYR A 327 -8.35 6.57 16.55
C TYR A 327 -6.98 6.38 15.89
N MET A 328 -6.71 5.23 15.29
CA MET A 328 -5.45 5.01 14.58
C MET A 328 -5.23 6.01 13.44
N THR A 329 -6.30 6.46 12.79
CA THR A 329 -6.25 7.34 11.61
C THR A 329 -6.59 8.80 11.92
N ASN A 330 -6.59 9.22 13.19
CA ASN A 330 -6.71 10.62 13.54
C ASN A 330 -5.46 11.41 13.14
N ALA A 331 -5.55 12.74 13.12
CA ALA A 331 -4.48 13.59 12.60
C ALA A 331 -3.13 13.38 13.34
N GLU A 332 -3.15 13.35 14.67
CA GLU A 332 -1.93 13.22 15.50
C GLU A 332 -1.24 11.85 15.25
N ASN A 333 -2.02 10.78 15.17
CA ASN A 333 -1.53 9.44 14.90
C ASN A 333 -0.99 9.33 13.48
N MET A 334 -1.65 9.95 12.49
CA MET A 334 -1.19 9.98 11.11
C MET A 334 0.10 10.78 10.93
N VAL A 335 0.30 11.88 11.68
CA VAL A 335 1.60 12.59 11.73
C VAL A 335 2.70 11.65 12.21
N SER A 336 2.49 10.96 13.33
CA SER A 336 3.50 10.04 13.88
C SER A 336 3.76 8.84 12.94
N TRP A 337 2.72 8.32 12.29
CA TRP A 337 2.82 7.24 11.31
C TRP A 337 3.63 7.66 10.07
N HIS A 338 3.33 8.84 9.51
CA HIS A 338 4.06 9.40 8.37
C HIS A 338 5.54 9.58 8.68
N LYS A 339 5.87 10.23 9.80
CA LYS A 339 7.25 10.47 10.22
C LYS A 339 8.05 9.19 10.45
N LEU A 340 7.39 8.14 10.96
CA LEU A 340 8.03 6.85 11.19
C LEU A 340 8.33 6.11 9.90
N THR A 341 7.41 6.16 8.93
CA THR A 341 7.37 5.25 7.79
C THR A 341 7.61 5.93 6.44
N GLY A 342 6.91 7.00 6.16
CA GLY A 342 6.76 7.63 4.85
C GLY A 342 5.45 7.31 4.14
N TYR A 343 4.56 6.49 4.74
CA TYR A 343 3.17 6.40 4.27
C TYR A 343 2.52 7.79 4.26
N TYR A 344 1.64 8.05 3.32
CA TYR A 344 0.88 9.31 3.32
C TYR A 344 0.06 9.46 4.60
N PRO A 345 -0.04 10.65 5.16
CA PRO A 345 -1.09 10.95 6.11
C PRO A 345 -2.42 10.94 5.35
N VAL A 346 -3.36 10.06 5.75
CA VAL A 346 -4.60 9.85 4.97
C VAL A 346 -5.66 10.92 5.22
N VAL A 347 -5.46 11.80 6.22
CA VAL A 347 -6.39 12.88 6.59
C VAL A 347 -5.77 14.25 6.37
N ASN A 348 -6.56 15.22 5.89
CA ASN A 348 -6.11 16.57 5.56
C ASN A 348 -5.48 17.28 6.77
N GLU A 349 -6.09 17.17 7.95
CA GLU A 349 -5.59 17.80 9.18
C GLU A 349 -4.16 17.35 9.55
N ALA A 350 -3.80 16.09 9.28
CA ALA A 350 -2.44 15.61 9.52
C ALA A 350 -1.42 16.28 8.57
N VAL A 351 -1.82 16.57 7.34
CA VAL A 351 -0.99 17.33 6.40
C VAL A 351 -0.78 18.74 6.91
N ASP A 352 -1.85 19.43 7.31
CA ASP A 352 -1.78 20.78 7.87
C ASP A 352 -0.82 20.85 9.09
N LEU A 353 -0.85 19.82 9.96
CA LEU A 353 0.07 19.72 11.10
C LEU A 353 1.52 19.54 10.67
N LEU A 354 1.79 18.66 9.69
CA LEU A 354 3.17 18.45 9.17
C LEU A 354 3.72 19.71 8.50
N GLU A 355 2.90 20.45 7.75
CA GLU A 355 3.27 21.72 7.13
C GLU A 355 3.54 22.79 8.20
N ALA A 356 2.67 22.90 9.21
CA ALA A 356 2.83 23.87 10.30
C ALA A 356 4.09 23.62 11.13
N GLU A 357 4.53 22.37 11.27
CA GLU A 357 5.79 21.99 11.92
C GLU A 357 7.02 22.24 11.02
N GLY A 358 6.85 22.46 9.72
CA GLY A 358 7.94 22.60 8.75
C GLY A 358 8.56 21.26 8.33
N TRP A 359 7.90 20.14 8.59
CA TRP A 359 8.43 18.79 8.34
C TRP A 359 8.95 18.59 6.92
N PHE A 360 8.18 18.97 5.91
CA PHE A 360 8.54 18.79 4.49
C PHE A 360 9.73 19.68 4.05
N VAL A 361 10.07 20.72 4.81
CA VAL A 361 11.27 21.53 4.58
C VAL A 361 12.49 20.88 5.23
N GLU A 362 12.33 20.28 6.42
CA GLU A 362 13.41 19.61 7.15
C GLU A 362 13.72 18.25 6.51
N GLU A 363 12.69 17.54 6.00
CA GLU A 363 12.79 16.21 5.41
C GLU A 363 12.25 16.19 3.97
N PRO A 364 12.95 16.81 3.00
CA PRO A 364 12.45 17.00 1.64
C PRO A 364 12.22 15.69 0.88
N ASN A 365 12.88 14.59 1.28
CA ASN A 365 12.66 13.29 0.69
C ASN A 365 11.23 12.73 0.93
N PHE A 366 10.54 13.23 1.95
CA PHE A 366 9.14 12.87 2.21
C PHE A 366 8.16 13.79 1.45
N ALA A 367 8.59 15.01 1.09
CA ALA A 367 7.76 15.96 0.36
C ALA A 367 7.43 15.51 -1.05
N VAL A 368 8.42 14.98 -1.81
CA VAL A 368 8.24 14.52 -3.20
C VAL A 368 7.11 13.50 -3.34
N ALA A 369 7.01 12.60 -2.36
CA ALA A 369 5.94 11.62 -2.31
C ALA A 369 4.55 12.26 -2.25
N PHE A 370 4.43 13.28 -1.43
CA PHE A 370 3.16 14.00 -1.22
C PHE A 370 2.83 14.89 -2.42
N ASP A 371 3.82 15.59 -2.97
CA ASP A 371 3.67 16.40 -4.18
C ASP A 371 3.13 15.54 -5.34
N GLN A 372 3.71 14.34 -5.56
CA GLN A 372 3.23 13.40 -6.58
C GLN A 372 1.76 12.99 -6.39
N LEU A 373 1.33 12.77 -5.15
CA LEU A 373 -0.05 12.43 -4.86
C LEU A 373 -1.00 13.61 -5.15
N LEU A 374 -0.63 14.82 -4.76
CA LEU A 374 -1.46 16.02 -4.95
C LEU A 374 -1.55 16.45 -6.42
N GLU A 375 -0.53 16.17 -7.23
CA GLU A 375 -0.55 16.40 -8.68
C GLU A 375 -1.40 15.38 -9.45
N THR A 376 -1.85 14.30 -8.79
CA THR A 376 -2.68 13.27 -9.41
C THR A 376 -4.01 13.85 -9.90
N ILE A 377 -4.29 13.66 -11.20
CA ILE A 377 -5.54 14.09 -11.82
C ILE A 377 -6.64 13.09 -11.47
N PRO A 378 -7.71 13.48 -10.73
CA PRO A 378 -8.78 12.55 -10.36
C PRO A 378 -9.56 12.06 -11.60
N ASN A 379 -9.42 10.79 -11.93
CA ASN A 379 -10.15 10.11 -13.01
C ASN A 379 -10.19 8.59 -12.77
N GLN A 380 -10.77 7.83 -13.71
CA GLN A 380 -10.89 6.37 -13.57
C GLN A 380 -9.55 5.64 -13.57
N ALA A 381 -8.52 6.18 -14.26
CA ALA A 381 -7.18 5.57 -14.24
C ALA A 381 -6.54 5.66 -12.85
N THR A 382 -6.59 6.84 -12.25
CA THR A 382 -5.99 7.13 -10.93
C THR A 382 -6.85 6.69 -9.75
N ALA A 383 -8.17 6.47 -9.96
CA ALA A 383 -9.01 5.82 -8.96
C ALA A 383 -8.65 4.34 -8.74
N GLY A 384 -7.84 3.76 -9.64
CA GLY A 384 -7.39 2.37 -9.57
C GLY A 384 -8.41 1.35 -10.02
N ALA A 385 -7.95 0.16 -10.37
CA ALA A 385 -8.79 -0.89 -10.92
C ALA A 385 -9.53 -1.70 -9.83
N LEU A 386 -10.72 -2.16 -10.18
CA LEU A 386 -11.52 -3.09 -9.39
C LEU A 386 -11.74 -4.38 -10.18
N LEU A 387 -11.17 -5.48 -9.73
CA LEU A 387 -11.41 -6.81 -10.29
C LEU A 387 -11.22 -7.89 -9.21
N GLY A 388 -12.07 -8.93 -9.24
CA GLY A 388 -12.08 -9.95 -8.20
C GLY A 388 -10.85 -10.88 -8.22
N THR A 389 -10.16 -10.97 -9.36
CA THR A 389 -8.95 -11.77 -9.56
C THR A 389 -7.66 -10.94 -9.52
N PHE A 390 -7.66 -9.79 -8.85
CA PHE A 390 -6.52 -8.88 -8.89
C PHE A 390 -5.23 -9.56 -8.39
N LEU A 391 -5.31 -10.39 -7.35
CA LEU A 391 -4.16 -11.11 -6.81
C LEU A 391 -3.50 -12.03 -7.83
N GLU A 392 -4.30 -12.78 -8.56
CA GLU A 392 -3.86 -13.67 -9.64
C GLU A 392 -3.34 -12.86 -10.82
N THR A 393 -4.03 -11.77 -11.16
CA THR A 393 -3.63 -10.86 -12.24
C THR A 393 -2.27 -10.23 -11.95
N ARG A 394 -1.97 -9.82 -10.71
CA ARG A 394 -0.64 -9.34 -10.30
C ARG A 394 0.46 -10.38 -10.55
N THR A 395 0.21 -11.62 -10.20
CA THR A 395 1.15 -12.72 -10.44
C THR A 395 1.41 -12.91 -11.94
N ILE A 396 0.34 -12.95 -12.75
CA ILE A 396 0.42 -13.10 -14.22
C ILE A 396 1.23 -11.96 -14.86
N ILE A 397 0.99 -10.70 -14.45
CA ILE A 397 1.74 -9.53 -14.93
C ILE A 397 3.22 -9.65 -14.54
N GLY A 398 3.52 -9.97 -13.28
CA GLY A 398 4.90 -10.14 -12.81
C GLY A 398 5.66 -11.20 -13.60
N GLU A 399 5.03 -12.35 -13.86
CA GLU A 399 5.61 -13.40 -14.69
C GLU A 399 5.82 -12.98 -16.15
N ALA A 400 4.92 -12.16 -16.72
CA ALA A 400 5.08 -11.61 -18.07
C ALA A 400 6.29 -10.68 -18.14
N LEU A 401 6.42 -9.74 -17.20
CA LEU A 401 7.56 -8.83 -17.11
C LEU A 401 8.87 -9.60 -16.91
N GLN A 402 8.86 -10.68 -16.11
CA GLN A 402 10.03 -11.55 -15.94
C GLN A 402 10.42 -12.27 -17.22
N ARG A 403 9.45 -12.74 -18.01
CA ARG A 403 9.72 -13.36 -19.32
C ARG A 403 10.34 -12.36 -20.31
N ILE A 404 9.88 -11.12 -20.32
CA ILE A 404 10.45 -10.03 -21.12
C ILE A 404 11.89 -9.77 -20.66
N TYR A 405 12.10 -9.55 -19.38
CA TYR A 405 13.42 -9.27 -18.81
C TYR A 405 14.44 -10.39 -19.09
N ASN A 406 14.04 -11.65 -18.97
CA ASN A 406 14.90 -12.80 -19.25
C ASN A 406 15.09 -13.08 -20.75
N GLY A 407 14.48 -12.31 -21.67
CA GLY A 407 14.54 -12.52 -23.10
C GLY A 407 13.88 -13.82 -23.58
N SER A 408 13.00 -14.42 -22.76
CA SER A 408 12.32 -15.68 -23.11
C SER A 408 11.02 -15.49 -23.89
N ALA A 409 10.55 -14.26 -24.02
CA ALA A 409 9.43 -13.85 -24.88
C ALA A 409 9.64 -12.41 -25.38
N THR A 410 9.04 -12.08 -26.54
CA THR A 410 8.91 -10.67 -26.95
C THR A 410 7.91 -9.95 -26.05
N VAL A 411 7.89 -8.62 -26.08
CA VAL A 411 6.93 -7.82 -25.32
C VAL A 411 5.50 -8.19 -25.71
N GLU A 412 5.22 -8.23 -27.01
CA GLU A 412 3.89 -8.55 -27.55
C GLU A 412 3.43 -9.95 -27.17
N ASP A 413 4.30 -10.96 -27.30
CA ASP A 413 3.96 -12.34 -26.97
C ASP A 413 3.72 -12.52 -25.47
N ALA A 414 4.58 -11.92 -24.60
CA ALA A 414 4.43 -12.01 -23.15
C ALA A 414 3.14 -11.35 -22.66
N MET A 415 2.85 -10.14 -23.16
CA MET A 415 1.66 -9.38 -22.77
C MET A 415 0.37 -10.00 -23.34
N SER A 416 0.37 -10.51 -24.56
CA SER A 416 -0.78 -11.21 -25.14
C SER A 416 -1.11 -12.50 -24.40
N GLN A 417 -0.10 -13.29 -24.02
CA GLN A 417 -0.30 -14.50 -23.22
C GLN A 417 -0.84 -14.16 -21.82
N ALA A 418 -0.26 -13.16 -21.18
CA ALA A 418 -0.71 -12.68 -19.86
C ALA A 418 -2.16 -12.19 -19.90
N LYS A 419 -2.55 -11.44 -20.94
CA LYS A 419 -3.93 -11.01 -21.15
C LYS A 419 -4.87 -12.21 -21.27
N ALA A 420 -4.54 -13.17 -22.14
CA ALA A 420 -5.39 -14.34 -22.34
C ALA A 420 -5.59 -15.15 -21.06
N GLU A 421 -4.55 -15.30 -20.25
CA GLU A 421 -4.63 -15.99 -18.96
C GLU A 421 -5.45 -15.19 -17.94
N ALA A 422 -5.18 -13.89 -17.79
CA ALA A 422 -5.91 -13.02 -16.86
C ALA A 422 -7.40 -12.93 -17.20
N ASP A 423 -7.75 -12.79 -18.49
CA ASP A 423 -9.14 -12.79 -18.97
C ASP A 423 -9.86 -14.10 -18.66
N ALA A 424 -9.17 -15.24 -18.83
CA ALA A 424 -9.75 -16.56 -18.52
C ALA A 424 -10.04 -16.69 -17.01
N ARG A 425 -9.11 -16.27 -16.14
CA ARG A 425 -9.32 -16.26 -14.68
C ARG A 425 -10.47 -15.34 -14.27
N LEU A 426 -10.50 -14.14 -14.87
CA LEU A 426 -11.55 -13.16 -14.61
C LEU A 426 -12.93 -13.67 -15.04
N ALA A 427 -13.03 -14.33 -16.19
CA ALA A 427 -14.27 -14.94 -16.66
C ALA A 427 -14.75 -16.07 -15.74
N GLU A 428 -13.84 -16.94 -15.25
CA GLU A 428 -14.15 -17.99 -14.29
C GLU A 428 -14.65 -17.41 -12.96
N TYR A 429 -13.99 -16.37 -12.45
CA TYR A 429 -14.42 -15.67 -11.24
C TYR A 429 -15.82 -15.05 -11.41
N ASN A 430 -16.02 -14.29 -12.49
CA ASN A 430 -17.27 -13.59 -12.77
C ASN A 430 -18.46 -14.52 -13.00
N ALA A 431 -18.24 -15.77 -13.37
CA ALA A 431 -19.31 -16.76 -13.52
C ALA A 431 -20.04 -17.11 -12.20
N ASN A 432 -19.50 -16.68 -11.06
CA ASN A 432 -20.10 -16.88 -9.73
C ASN A 432 -20.98 -15.69 -9.30
N PHE A 433 -21.01 -14.60 -10.07
CA PHE A 433 -21.78 -13.36 -9.81
C PHE A 433 -22.61 -12.97 -11.03
#